data_9eb9f26e50ef43cf4d0f8b9e4acb0033
#
_entry.id   9eb9f26e50ef43cf4d0f8b9e4acb0033
#
_cell.length_a   1.000
_cell.length_b   1.000
_cell.length_c   1.000
_cell.angle_alpha   90.00
_cell.angle_beta   90.00
_cell.angle_gamma   90.00
#
_symmetry.space_group_name_H-M   'P 1'
#
loop_
_entity.id
_entity.type
_entity.pdbx_description
1 polymer ?
#
loop_
_entity_poly.entity_id
_entity_poly.type
_entity_poly.pdbx_seq_one_letter_code
_entity_poly.pdbx_strand_id
1 'polypeptide(L)'
;MSDPTTDFGYQQVPTAEKAARVRAVFDSVAGNYNLMNDLMSAGAHRLWKQFTLSQTGLRPGQQALDVAGGTGDLAAGMAKQVGASGLVVLSDINAAMLAVGRDTLTDRGLVGNVRYSLANAEKLPFRDSMFDCVTIGFGLRNVTDKAAALRSMTRVLKPGGQLLVLEFSRPVVPGLKPLYDAYSFSVLPWLGKVVAKDEASYRYLAESIRRFPDQPTLLGMMQEAGLENCRYHNLSGGIVALHRGYRL
;
A
#
# COMPACT_ATOMS: atom_id res chain seq x y z
N MET A 1 20.73 -26.02 8.32
CA MET A 1 19.35 -25.65 7.94
C MET A 1 19.50 -24.52 6.93
N SER A 2 18.88 -24.65 5.73
CA SER A 2 18.89 -23.55 4.78
C SER A 2 18.09 -22.37 5.33
N ASP A 3 18.60 -21.14 5.19
CA ASP A 3 17.88 -19.94 5.59
C ASP A 3 16.51 -19.87 4.91
N PRO A 4 15.44 -19.45 5.63
CA PRO A 4 14.12 -19.31 5.03
C PRO A 4 14.15 -18.32 3.88
N THR A 5 13.54 -18.68 2.74
CA THR A 5 13.48 -17.84 1.54
C THR A 5 12.10 -17.22 1.36
N THR A 6 12.04 -16.12 0.62
CA THR A 6 10.82 -15.40 0.30
C THR A 6 10.87 -14.84 -1.13
N ASP A 7 9.71 -14.51 -1.70
CA ASP A 7 9.62 -13.93 -3.04
C ASP A 7 10.11 -12.49 -3.10
N PHE A 8 11.01 -12.19 -4.04
CA PHE A 8 11.36 -10.86 -4.51
C PHE A 8 11.12 -10.80 -6.02
N GLY A 9 9.94 -10.38 -6.43
CA GLY A 9 9.47 -10.64 -7.79
C GLY A 9 9.40 -12.15 -8.07
N TYR A 10 10.02 -12.59 -9.14
CA TYR A 10 10.15 -14.02 -9.48
C TYR A 10 11.38 -14.69 -8.86
N GLN A 11 12.23 -13.95 -8.18
CA GLN A 11 13.42 -14.49 -7.52
C GLN A 11 13.08 -14.96 -6.10
N GLN A 12 13.75 -16.04 -5.67
CA GLN A 12 13.78 -16.46 -4.27
C GLN A 12 15.01 -15.83 -3.60
N VAL A 13 14.79 -15.11 -2.52
CA VAL A 13 15.87 -14.45 -1.77
C VAL A 13 15.77 -14.83 -0.28
N PRO A 14 16.89 -14.79 0.47
CA PRO A 14 16.83 -14.95 1.92
C PRO A 14 15.84 -13.96 2.54
N THR A 15 15.00 -14.43 3.45
CA THR A 15 13.95 -13.61 4.09
C THR A 15 14.52 -12.35 4.75
N ALA A 16 15.71 -12.46 5.35
CA ALA A 16 16.40 -11.34 5.98
C ALA A 16 16.83 -10.24 4.99
N GLU A 17 17.05 -10.57 3.71
CA GLU A 17 17.51 -9.62 2.69
C GLU A 17 16.36 -8.87 2.00
N LYS A 18 15.14 -9.43 1.98
CA LYS A 18 14.03 -8.88 1.18
C LYS A 18 13.75 -7.42 1.51
N ALA A 19 13.67 -7.06 2.78
CA ALA A 19 13.40 -5.68 3.19
C ALA A 19 14.47 -4.69 2.69
N ALA A 20 15.74 -5.09 2.69
CA ALA A 20 16.84 -4.27 2.17
C ALA A 20 16.76 -4.11 0.65
N ARG A 21 16.44 -5.19 -0.09
CA ARG A 21 16.27 -5.15 -1.55
C ARG A 21 15.07 -4.29 -1.96
N VAL A 22 13.94 -4.44 -1.28
CA VAL A 22 12.76 -3.59 -1.48
C VAL A 22 13.09 -2.13 -1.21
N ARG A 23 13.83 -1.84 -0.12
CA ARG A 23 14.27 -0.46 0.18
C ARG A 23 15.10 0.11 -0.96
N ALA A 24 16.07 -0.63 -1.50
CA ALA A 24 16.92 -0.16 -2.61
C ALA A 24 16.09 0.17 -3.86
N VAL A 25 15.04 -0.62 -4.19
CA VAL A 25 14.10 -0.31 -5.27
C VAL A 25 13.40 1.03 -5.01
N PHE A 26 12.87 1.26 -3.79
CA PHE A 26 12.16 2.50 -3.50
C PHE A 26 13.08 3.71 -3.38
N ASP A 27 14.32 3.54 -2.92
CA ASP A 27 15.33 4.60 -2.89
C ASP A 27 15.66 5.08 -4.32
N SER A 28 15.77 4.16 -5.29
CA SER A 28 16.08 4.50 -6.69
C SER A 28 14.94 5.26 -7.38
N VAL A 29 13.69 5.01 -6.98
CA VAL A 29 12.51 5.62 -7.62
C VAL A 29 11.88 6.75 -6.80
N ALA A 30 12.36 7.05 -5.59
CA ALA A 30 11.73 8.01 -4.67
C ALA A 30 11.49 9.39 -5.32
N GLY A 31 12.47 9.90 -6.06
CA GLY A 31 12.36 11.18 -6.78
C GLY A 31 11.36 11.16 -7.94
N ASN A 32 11.05 10.00 -8.52
CA ASN A 32 10.16 9.83 -9.66
C ASN A 32 8.93 8.96 -9.33
N TYR A 33 8.66 8.75 -8.04
CA TYR A 33 7.62 7.82 -7.59
C TYR A 33 6.23 8.14 -8.15
N ASN A 34 5.86 9.40 -8.20
CA ASN A 34 4.58 9.83 -8.77
C ASN A 34 4.52 9.55 -10.27
N LEU A 35 5.60 9.84 -11.01
CA LEU A 35 5.71 9.52 -12.44
C LEU A 35 5.59 8.01 -12.68
N MET A 36 6.25 7.20 -11.85
CA MET A 36 6.14 5.74 -11.92
C MET A 36 4.70 5.27 -11.73
N ASN A 37 4.00 5.79 -10.71
CA ASN A 37 2.58 5.45 -10.49
C ASN A 37 1.69 5.91 -11.65
N ASP A 38 1.93 7.08 -12.21
CA ASP A 38 1.22 7.59 -13.39
C ASP A 38 1.42 6.66 -14.59
N LEU A 39 2.65 6.28 -14.89
CA LEU A 39 2.97 5.36 -15.98
C LEU A 39 2.33 3.98 -15.77
N MET A 40 2.42 3.42 -14.55
CA MET A 40 1.86 2.10 -14.23
C MET A 40 0.34 2.04 -14.32
N SER A 41 -0.35 3.13 -14.08
CA SER A 41 -1.81 3.18 -13.96
C SER A 41 -2.49 4.06 -14.99
N ALA A 42 -1.73 4.67 -15.94
CA ALA A 42 -2.22 5.74 -16.80
C ALA A 42 -2.99 6.82 -16.00
N GLY A 43 -2.50 7.17 -14.80
CA GLY A 43 -3.10 8.14 -13.89
C GLY A 43 -4.30 7.63 -13.08
N ALA A 44 -4.79 6.42 -13.33
CA ALA A 44 -5.98 5.86 -12.66
C ALA A 44 -5.77 5.67 -11.14
N HIS A 45 -4.52 5.58 -10.65
CA HIS A 45 -4.24 5.45 -9.22
C HIS A 45 -4.86 6.57 -8.37
N ARG A 46 -5.04 7.77 -8.94
CA ARG A 46 -5.68 8.90 -8.25
C ARG A 46 -7.17 8.62 -7.98
N LEU A 47 -7.87 8.05 -8.96
CA LEU A 47 -9.28 7.66 -8.81
C LEU A 47 -9.43 6.52 -7.80
N TRP A 48 -8.54 5.54 -7.83
CA TRP A 48 -8.54 4.44 -6.85
C TRP A 48 -8.29 4.93 -5.43
N LYS A 49 -7.35 5.86 -5.24
CA LYS A 49 -7.09 6.50 -3.93
C LYS A 49 -8.29 7.33 -3.47
N GLN A 50 -8.94 8.08 -4.37
CA GLN A 50 -10.16 8.84 -4.04
C GLN A 50 -11.30 7.90 -3.63
N PHE A 51 -11.51 6.80 -4.35
CA PHE A 51 -12.47 5.78 -3.96
C PHE A 51 -12.14 5.19 -2.58
N THR A 52 -10.87 4.86 -2.32
CA THR A 52 -10.44 4.40 -0.99
C THR A 52 -10.78 5.41 0.10
N LEU A 53 -10.50 6.69 -0.12
CA LEU A 53 -10.83 7.77 0.82
C LEU A 53 -12.34 7.89 1.06
N SER A 54 -13.19 7.67 0.06
CA SER A 54 -14.63 7.67 0.25
C SER A 54 -15.13 6.49 1.11
N GLN A 55 -14.34 5.42 1.22
CA GLN A 55 -14.67 4.23 2.02
C GLN A 55 -14.12 4.27 3.46
N THR A 56 -13.28 5.25 3.82
CA THR A 56 -12.71 5.36 5.16
C THR A 56 -13.75 5.64 6.25
N GLY A 57 -14.84 6.30 5.91
CA GLY A 57 -15.87 6.70 6.87
C GLY A 57 -15.38 7.60 8.01
N LEU A 58 -14.18 8.17 7.87
CA LEU A 58 -13.55 9.02 8.88
C LEU A 58 -14.36 10.30 9.15
N ARG A 59 -14.39 10.70 10.41
CA ARG A 59 -15.08 11.89 10.91
C ARG A 59 -14.12 12.81 11.66
N PRO A 60 -14.43 14.09 11.80
CA PRO A 60 -13.62 15.01 12.60
C PRO A 60 -13.33 14.45 14.01
N GLY A 61 -12.08 14.62 14.45
CA GLY A 61 -11.62 14.15 15.76
C GLY A 61 -11.10 12.70 15.79
N GLN A 62 -11.30 11.92 14.75
CA GLN A 62 -10.83 10.52 14.70
C GLN A 62 -9.33 10.41 14.40
N GLN A 63 -8.80 9.20 14.64
CA GLN A 63 -7.39 8.88 14.43
C GLN A 63 -7.24 7.86 13.31
N ALA A 64 -6.33 8.13 12.37
CA ALA A 64 -6.05 7.23 11.25
C ALA A 64 -4.55 6.94 11.10
N LEU A 65 -4.24 5.79 10.52
CA LEU A 65 -2.88 5.36 10.20
C LEU A 65 -2.79 5.00 8.72
N ASP A 66 -1.82 5.58 8.02
CA ASP A 66 -1.44 5.19 6.67
C ASP A 66 -0.14 4.39 6.70
N VAL A 67 -0.24 3.09 6.46
CA VAL A 67 0.90 2.15 6.51
C VAL A 67 1.53 2.04 5.13
N ALA A 68 2.87 2.09 5.07
CA ALA A 68 3.61 2.18 3.82
C ALA A 68 3.07 3.31 2.92
N GLY A 69 2.78 4.45 3.55
CA GLY A 69 2.05 5.55 2.91
C GLY A 69 2.89 6.37 1.93
N GLY A 70 4.21 6.16 1.90
CA GLY A 70 5.11 6.74 0.89
C GLY A 70 4.97 8.25 0.78
N THR A 71 4.53 8.72 -0.38
CA THR A 71 4.34 10.16 -0.68
C THR A 71 3.15 10.82 0.03
N GLY A 72 2.35 10.06 0.81
CA GLY A 72 1.33 10.59 1.70
C GLY A 72 -0.01 10.96 1.06
N ASP A 73 -0.33 10.44 -0.12
CA ASP A 73 -1.59 10.82 -0.80
C ASP A 73 -2.84 10.39 -0.03
N LEU A 74 -2.87 9.18 0.53
CA LEU A 74 -3.99 8.73 1.37
C LEU A 74 -3.99 9.50 2.70
N ALA A 75 -2.83 9.65 3.32
CA ALA A 75 -2.67 10.44 4.55
C ALA A 75 -3.19 11.89 4.38
N ALA A 76 -2.90 12.54 3.23
CA ALA A 76 -3.41 13.87 2.92
C ALA A 76 -4.95 13.94 2.87
N GLY A 77 -5.57 12.95 2.24
CA GLY A 77 -7.02 12.85 2.18
C GLY A 77 -7.64 12.60 3.56
N MET A 78 -7.07 11.67 4.31
CA MET A 78 -7.54 11.35 5.68
C MET A 78 -7.36 12.54 6.62
N ALA A 79 -6.25 13.31 6.52
CA ALA A 79 -6.01 14.50 7.34
C ALA A 79 -7.09 15.57 7.15
N LYS A 80 -7.61 15.73 5.93
CA LYS A 80 -8.74 16.62 5.65
C LYS A 80 -10.04 16.10 6.27
N GLN A 81 -10.27 14.79 6.26
CA GLN A 81 -11.49 14.17 6.80
C GLN A 81 -11.54 14.26 8.33
N VAL A 82 -10.42 13.98 9.01
CA VAL A 82 -10.37 14.02 10.47
C VAL A 82 -10.30 15.45 11.03
N GLY A 83 -9.98 16.43 10.21
CA GLY A 83 -9.93 17.83 10.58
C GLY A 83 -8.87 18.15 11.64
N ALA A 84 -8.87 19.40 12.14
CA ALA A 84 -7.85 19.89 13.06
C ALA A 84 -7.84 19.19 14.43
N SER A 85 -8.98 18.62 14.86
CA SER A 85 -9.14 17.87 16.12
C SER A 85 -8.75 16.40 16.02
N GLY A 86 -8.56 15.88 14.80
CA GLY A 86 -8.15 14.49 14.56
C GLY A 86 -6.63 14.34 14.42
N LEU A 87 -6.22 13.12 14.14
CA LEU A 87 -4.81 12.79 13.94
C LEU A 87 -4.65 11.76 12.81
N VAL A 88 -3.71 12.01 11.92
CA VAL A 88 -3.23 11.00 10.96
C VAL A 88 -1.76 10.71 11.23
N VAL A 89 -1.41 9.43 11.28
CA VAL A 89 -0.02 9.00 11.29
C VAL A 89 0.33 8.47 9.89
N LEU A 90 1.30 9.08 9.23
CA LEU A 90 1.93 8.55 8.02
C LEU A 90 3.11 7.69 8.46
N SER A 91 3.08 6.41 8.14
CA SER A 91 4.19 5.50 8.45
C SER A 91 4.74 4.83 7.19
N ASP A 92 6.06 4.66 7.17
CA ASP A 92 6.76 3.92 6.12
C ASP A 92 8.01 3.25 6.71
N ILE A 93 8.46 2.15 6.12
CA ILE A 93 9.73 1.49 6.49
C ILE A 93 10.93 2.19 5.83
N ASN A 94 10.69 2.96 4.77
CA ASN A 94 11.69 3.68 4.01
C ASN A 94 11.73 5.15 4.44
N ALA A 95 12.85 5.57 5.03
CA ALA A 95 13.03 6.94 5.52
C ALA A 95 13.01 7.99 4.41
N ALA A 96 13.52 7.69 3.21
CA ALA A 96 13.50 8.60 2.08
C ALA A 96 12.06 8.84 1.59
N MET A 97 11.25 7.78 1.47
CA MET A 97 9.83 7.88 1.13
C MET A 97 9.05 8.68 2.17
N LEU A 98 9.33 8.44 3.46
CA LEU A 98 8.69 9.18 4.55
C LEU A 98 9.05 10.68 4.52
N ALA A 99 10.30 11.02 4.16
CA ALA A 99 10.73 12.40 3.98
C ALA A 99 9.97 13.08 2.82
N VAL A 100 9.85 12.41 1.66
CA VAL A 100 9.06 12.92 0.53
C VAL A 100 7.60 13.12 0.93
N GLY A 101 7.02 12.16 1.69
CA GLY A 101 5.66 12.29 2.21
C GLY A 101 5.48 13.49 3.14
N ARG A 102 6.43 13.71 4.05
CA ARG A 102 6.43 14.87 4.94
C ARG A 102 6.46 16.17 4.15
N ASP A 103 7.36 16.29 3.19
CA ASP A 103 7.52 17.52 2.40
C ASP A 103 6.25 17.76 1.57
N THR A 104 5.71 16.71 0.93
CA THR A 104 4.43 16.78 0.19
C THR A 104 3.27 17.27 1.07
N LEU A 105 3.14 16.77 2.30
CA LEU A 105 2.06 17.17 3.21
C LEU A 105 2.27 18.59 3.73
N THR A 106 3.51 18.99 3.97
CA THR A 106 3.88 20.37 4.36
C THR A 106 3.52 21.35 3.26
N ASP A 107 3.88 21.07 2.01
CA ASP A 107 3.54 21.91 0.85
C ASP A 107 2.02 22.05 0.63
N ARG A 108 1.26 21.05 1.05
CA ARG A 108 -0.22 21.07 1.03
C ARG A 108 -0.83 21.75 2.26
N GLY A 109 -0.01 22.31 3.18
CA GLY A 109 -0.45 22.96 4.42
C GLY A 109 -1.00 22.00 5.49
N LEU A 110 -0.72 20.69 5.39
CA LEU A 110 -1.22 19.66 6.30
C LEU A 110 -0.18 19.36 7.39
N VAL A 111 0.08 20.32 8.27
CA VAL A 111 1.16 20.23 9.30
C VAL A 111 0.64 20.03 10.72
N GLY A 112 -0.60 20.39 11.01
CA GLY A 112 -1.13 20.41 12.38
C GLY A 112 -1.56 19.06 12.92
N ASN A 113 -2.23 18.28 12.09
CA ASN A 113 -2.89 17.02 12.44
C ASN A 113 -2.23 15.77 11.80
N VAL A 114 -1.00 15.89 11.32
CA VAL A 114 -0.23 14.75 10.79
C VAL A 114 1.02 14.51 11.63
N ARG A 115 1.35 13.24 11.85
CA ARG A 115 2.60 12.77 12.47
C ARG A 115 3.26 11.73 11.56
N TYR A 116 4.55 11.56 11.72
CA TYR A 116 5.37 10.69 10.88
C TYR A 116 6.05 9.61 11.73
N SER A 117 6.08 8.37 11.26
CA SER A 117 6.69 7.25 11.96
C SER A 117 7.45 6.35 11.01
N LEU A 118 8.74 6.16 11.28
CA LEU A 118 9.50 5.09 10.61
C LEU A 118 9.10 3.76 11.25
N ALA A 119 8.38 2.90 10.49
CA ALA A 119 7.80 1.69 11.05
C ALA A 119 7.74 0.54 10.04
N ASN A 120 7.99 -0.68 10.54
CA ASN A 120 7.73 -1.91 9.81
C ASN A 120 6.26 -2.32 10.01
N ALA A 121 5.53 -2.53 8.91
CA ALA A 121 4.14 -2.97 8.91
C ALA A 121 3.91 -4.28 9.69
N GLU A 122 4.89 -5.17 9.69
CA GLU A 122 4.84 -6.46 10.39
C GLU A 122 4.87 -6.31 11.92
N LYS A 123 5.40 -5.19 12.42
CA LYS A 123 5.52 -4.88 13.85
C LYS A 123 5.36 -3.38 14.09
N LEU A 124 4.13 -2.89 13.96
CA LEU A 124 3.81 -1.47 14.14
C LEU A 124 4.07 -1.03 15.59
N PRO A 125 4.80 0.09 15.81
CA PRO A 125 5.21 0.54 17.15
C PRO A 125 4.11 1.39 17.83
N PHE A 126 2.85 1.02 17.62
CA PHE A 126 1.71 1.71 18.20
C PHE A 126 1.00 0.82 19.22
N ARG A 127 0.30 1.45 20.15
CA ARG A 127 -0.53 0.77 21.15
C ARG A 127 -1.71 0.07 20.47
N ASP A 128 -2.22 -0.97 21.13
CA ASP A 128 -3.44 -1.63 20.71
C ASP A 128 -4.61 -0.63 20.74
N SER A 129 -5.57 -0.81 19.83
CA SER A 129 -6.83 -0.05 19.83
C SER A 129 -6.63 1.48 19.77
N MET A 130 -5.71 1.95 18.93
CA MET A 130 -5.37 3.36 18.80
C MET A 130 -6.12 4.06 17.66
N PHE A 131 -6.35 3.38 16.54
CA PHE A 131 -6.84 4.00 15.31
C PHE A 131 -8.27 3.60 14.96
N ASP A 132 -9.04 4.55 14.46
CA ASP A 132 -10.40 4.33 13.94
C ASP A 132 -10.35 3.75 12.51
N CYS A 133 -9.31 4.08 11.74
CA CYS A 133 -9.09 3.58 10.39
C CYS A 133 -7.60 3.35 10.15
N VAL A 134 -7.27 2.23 9.52
CA VAL A 134 -5.91 1.94 9.01
C VAL A 134 -6.01 1.74 7.50
N THR A 135 -5.10 2.35 6.74
CA THR A 135 -4.98 2.16 5.29
C THR A 135 -3.61 1.61 4.94
N ILE A 136 -3.54 0.81 3.88
CA ILE A 136 -2.32 0.47 3.17
C ILE A 136 -2.61 0.48 1.68
N GLY A 137 -1.93 1.37 0.93
CA GLY A 137 -2.13 1.54 -0.50
C GLY A 137 -0.89 1.17 -1.30
N PHE A 138 -0.96 0.10 -2.12
CA PHE A 138 0.13 -0.38 -2.99
C PHE A 138 1.43 -0.73 -2.24
N GLY A 139 1.31 -1.06 -0.95
CA GLY A 139 2.42 -1.38 -0.06
C GLY A 139 2.49 -2.85 0.35
N LEU A 140 1.34 -3.52 0.52
CA LEU A 140 1.27 -4.85 1.12
C LEU A 140 2.00 -5.93 0.31
N ARG A 141 2.05 -5.81 -1.03
CA ARG A 141 2.77 -6.75 -1.90
C ARG A 141 4.27 -6.81 -1.60
N ASN A 142 4.84 -5.72 -1.10
CA ASN A 142 6.27 -5.59 -0.78
C ASN A 142 6.64 -6.13 0.61
N VAL A 143 5.65 -6.30 1.48
CA VAL A 143 5.85 -6.84 2.84
C VAL A 143 6.28 -8.30 2.77
N THR A 144 7.22 -8.68 3.63
CA THR A 144 7.78 -10.04 3.67
C THR A 144 6.76 -11.02 4.25
N ASP A 145 6.30 -10.77 5.47
CA ASP A 145 5.23 -11.53 6.12
C ASP A 145 3.92 -10.73 6.12
N LYS A 146 3.10 -10.98 5.11
CA LYS A 146 1.81 -10.29 4.92
C LYS A 146 0.82 -10.62 6.05
N ALA A 147 0.85 -11.85 6.56
CA ALA A 147 -0.01 -12.27 7.66
C ALA A 147 0.35 -11.55 8.96
N ALA A 148 1.65 -11.43 9.28
CA ALA A 148 2.10 -10.63 10.41
C ALA A 148 1.71 -9.15 10.27
N ALA A 149 1.84 -8.57 9.07
CA ALA A 149 1.43 -7.19 8.83
C ALA A 149 -0.08 -6.99 9.02
N LEU A 150 -0.91 -7.89 8.48
CA LEU A 150 -2.35 -7.83 8.66
C LEU A 150 -2.74 -7.93 10.14
N ARG A 151 -2.15 -8.88 10.88
CA ARG A 151 -2.37 -8.97 12.34
C ARG A 151 -1.91 -7.72 13.08
N SER A 152 -0.75 -7.15 12.71
CA SER A 152 -0.23 -5.93 13.31
C SER A 152 -1.14 -4.73 13.06
N MET A 153 -1.70 -4.60 11.85
CA MET A 153 -2.67 -3.56 11.51
C MET A 153 -4.01 -3.77 12.22
N THR A 154 -4.49 -5.02 12.32
CA THR A 154 -5.72 -5.35 13.08
C THR A 154 -5.56 -5.00 14.56
N ARG A 155 -4.41 -5.32 15.18
CA ARG A 155 -4.15 -5.04 16.59
C ARG A 155 -4.28 -3.56 16.95
N VAL A 156 -3.79 -2.67 16.10
CA VAL A 156 -3.81 -1.23 16.36
C VAL A 156 -5.15 -0.55 16.07
N LEU A 157 -6.09 -1.24 15.41
CA LEU A 157 -7.45 -0.75 15.23
C LEU A 157 -8.22 -0.78 16.54
N LYS A 158 -9.06 0.21 16.79
CA LYS A 158 -10.08 0.19 17.83
C LYS A 158 -11.16 -0.87 17.50
N PRO A 159 -11.91 -1.38 18.51
CA PRO A 159 -13.17 -2.06 18.23
C PRO A 159 -14.07 -1.16 17.39
N GLY A 160 -14.68 -1.72 16.33
CA GLY A 160 -15.44 -0.96 15.32
C GLY A 160 -14.60 -0.23 14.28
N GLY A 161 -13.27 -0.22 14.42
CA GLY A 161 -12.34 0.35 13.45
C GLY A 161 -12.19 -0.54 12.20
N GLN A 162 -11.71 0.04 11.11
CA GLN A 162 -11.61 -0.67 9.83
C GLN A 162 -10.20 -0.63 9.22
N LEU A 163 -9.83 -1.71 8.54
CA LEU A 163 -8.67 -1.80 7.66
C LEU A 163 -9.10 -1.68 6.20
N LEU A 164 -8.44 -0.82 5.46
CA LEU A 164 -8.57 -0.68 4.00
C LEU A 164 -7.25 -1.06 3.33
N VAL A 165 -7.28 -2.06 2.45
CA VAL A 165 -6.13 -2.50 1.65
C VAL A 165 -6.42 -2.24 0.18
N LEU A 166 -5.75 -1.24 -0.39
CA LEU A 166 -5.79 -0.93 -1.82
C LEU A 166 -4.57 -1.55 -2.49
N GLU A 167 -4.76 -2.55 -3.37
CA GLU A 167 -3.61 -3.21 -3.99
C GLU A 167 -3.96 -3.72 -5.40
N PHE A 168 -2.91 -3.88 -6.21
CA PHE A 168 -3.04 -4.58 -7.49
C PHE A 168 -3.51 -6.01 -7.27
N SER A 169 -4.29 -6.52 -8.23
CA SER A 169 -4.89 -7.84 -8.14
C SER A 169 -5.03 -8.47 -9.52
N ARG A 170 -5.91 -9.46 -9.64
CA ARG A 170 -6.10 -10.18 -10.90
C ARG A 170 -7.30 -9.66 -11.67
N PRO A 171 -7.15 -9.30 -12.97
CA PRO A 171 -8.28 -8.93 -13.81
C PRO A 171 -9.35 -10.02 -13.82
N VAL A 172 -10.61 -9.60 -13.61
CA VAL A 172 -11.78 -10.50 -13.61
C VAL A 172 -12.62 -10.37 -14.86
N VAL A 173 -12.40 -9.33 -15.68
CA VAL A 173 -13.11 -9.13 -16.96
C VAL A 173 -12.49 -10.05 -18.01
N PRO A 174 -13.28 -10.89 -18.71
CA PRO A 174 -12.80 -11.73 -19.79
C PRO A 174 -12.06 -10.92 -20.87
N GLY A 175 -10.91 -11.43 -21.33
CA GLY A 175 -10.08 -10.76 -22.35
C GLY A 175 -9.17 -9.62 -21.83
N LEU A 176 -9.40 -9.09 -20.64
CA LEU A 176 -8.57 -8.01 -20.09
C LEU A 176 -7.19 -8.52 -19.66
N LYS A 177 -7.11 -9.76 -19.17
CA LYS A 177 -5.86 -10.34 -18.65
C LYS A 177 -4.71 -10.32 -19.67
N PRO A 178 -4.85 -10.86 -20.91
CA PRO A 178 -3.75 -10.86 -21.88
C PRO A 178 -3.31 -9.45 -22.28
N LEU A 179 -4.24 -8.49 -22.37
CA LEU A 179 -3.91 -7.09 -22.66
C LEU A 179 -3.12 -6.46 -21.52
N TYR A 180 -3.56 -6.70 -20.28
CA TYR A 180 -2.86 -6.20 -19.09
C TYR A 180 -1.49 -6.87 -18.91
N ASP A 181 -1.35 -8.16 -19.25
CA ASP A 181 -0.08 -8.87 -19.22
C ASP A 181 0.90 -8.28 -20.26
N ALA A 182 0.46 -8.07 -21.50
CA ALA A 182 1.26 -7.43 -22.53
C ALA A 182 1.74 -6.02 -22.09
N TYR A 183 0.85 -5.22 -21.54
CA TYR A 183 1.21 -3.91 -20.98
C TYR A 183 2.26 -4.03 -19.86
N SER A 184 2.02 -4.89 -18.89
CA SER A 184 2.85 -5.02 -17.68
C SER A 184 4.26 -5.54 -17.96
N PHE A 185 4.42 -6.46 -18.93
CA PHE A 185 5.70 -7.10 -19.18
C PHE A 185 6.46 -6.58 -20.41
N SER A 186 5.78 -5.85 -21.28
CA SER A 186 6.43 -5.27 -22.48
C SER A 186 6.52 -3.75 -22.39
N VAL A 187 5.40 -3.07 -22.08
CA VAL A 187 5.35 -1.60 -22.13
C VAL A 187 5.98 -0.98 -20.88
N LEU A 188 5.64 -1.47 -19.68
CA LEU A 188 6.15 -0.88 -18.43
C LEU A 188 7.67 -0.96 -18.29
N PRO A 189 8.36 -2.09 -18.53
CA PRO A 189 9.83 -2.15 -18.45
C PRO A 189 10.49 -1.24 -19.49
N TRP A 190 9.92 -1.15 -20.71
CA TRP A 190 10.39 -0.24 -21.74
C TRP A 190 10.26 1.23 -21.32
N LEU A 191 9.11 1.63 -20.77
CA LEU A 191 8.91 2.96 -20.22
C LEU A 191 9.89 3.24 -19.07
N GLY A 192 10.09 2.27 -18.17
CA GLY A 192 11.07 2.36 -17.09
C GLY A 192 12.48 2.63 -17.59
N LYS A 193 12.89 1.92 -18.64
CA LYS A 193 14.20 2.12 -19.28
C LYS A 193 14.35 3.49 -19.92
N VAL A 194 13.35 3.94 -20.69
CA VAL A 194 13.43 5.18 -21.49
C VAL A 194 13.21 6.41 -20.63
N VAL A 195 12.23 6.39 -19.72
CA VAL A 195 11.78 7.57 -18.95
C VAL A 195 12.51 7.68 -17.62
N ALA A 196 12.61 6.58 -16.88
CA ALA A 196 13.16 6.58 -15.52
C ALA A 196 14.61 6.09 -15.44
N LYS A 197 15.16 5.52 -16.52
CA LYS A 197 16.49 4.86 -16.55
C LYS A 197 16.65 3.75 -15.50
N ASP A 198 15.55 3.11 -15.11
CA ASP A 198 15.50 2.08 -14.08
C ASP A 198 14.56 0.92 -14.48
N GLU A 199 15.01 0.13 -15.47
CA GLU A 199 14.26 -1.04 -15.94
C GLU A 199 14.04 -2.09 -14.84
N ALA A 200 15.03 -2.26 -13.94
CA ALA A 200 15.01 -3.30 -12.92
C ALA A 200 13.89 -3.08 -11.90
N SER A 201 13.70 -1.85 -11.42
CA SER A 201 12.64 -1.50 -10.49
C SER A 201 11.25 -1.66 -11.11
N TYR A 202 11.06 -1.30 -12.38
CA TYR A 202 9.78 -1.48 -13.08
C TYR A 202 9.47 -2.96 -13.33
N ARG A 203 10.48 -3.78 -13.64
CA ARG A 203 10.33 -5.24 -13.75
C ARG A 203 9.93 -5.85 -12.41
N TYR A 204 10.62 -5.51 -11.32
CA TYR A 204 10.27 -5.94 -9.97
C TYR A 204 8.80 -5.62 -9.63
N LEU A 205 8.33 -4.42 -9.99
CA LEU A 205 6.93 -4.01 -9.75
C LEU A 205 5.95 -4.94 -10.48
N ALA A 206 6.16 -5.20 -11.77
CA ALA A 206 5.30 -6.10 -12.54
C ALA A 206 5.29 -7.53 -11.95
N GLU A 207 6.45 -8.05 -11.58
CA GLU A 207 6.61 -9.37 -11.00
C GLU A 207 5.97 -9.47 -9.61
N SER A 208 6.17 -8.47 -8.75
CA SER A 208 5.58 -8.43 -7.40
C SER A 208 4.04 -8.42 -7.43
N ILE A 209 3.45 -7.73 -8.42
CA ILE A 209 1.99 -7.75 -8.66
C ILE A 209 1.52 -9.17 -8.99
N ARG A 210 2.25 -9.91 -9.84
CA ARG A 210 1.86 -11.26 -10.24
C ARG A 210 1.98 -12.31 -9.11
N ARG A 211 2.89 -12.08 -8.17
CA ARG A 211 3.08 -12.92 -6.98
C ARG A 211 2.12 -12.58 -5.84
N PHE A 212 1.44 -11.43 -5.93
CA PHE A 212 0.50 -11.02 -4.88
C PHE A 212 -0.77 -11.90 -4.91
N PRO A 213 -1.36 -12.20 -3.74
CA PRO A 213 -2.63 -12.94 -3.63
C PRO A 213 -3.75 -12.30 -4.46
N ASP A 214 -4.62 -13.12 -5.00
CA ASP A 214 -5.86 -12.64 -5.62
C ASP A 214 -6.88 -12.16 -4.58
N GLN A 215 -8.00 -11.62 -5.06
CA GLN A 215 -8.99 -10.99 -4.19
C GLN A 215 -9.56 -11.93 -3.11
N PRO A 216 -10.01 -13.17 -3.45
CA PRO A 216 -10.52 -14.10 -2.43
C PRO A 216 -9.46 -14.52 -1.42
N THR A 217 -8.23 -14.75 -1.89
CA THR A 217 -7.12 -15.17 -1.03
C THR A 217 -6.77 -14.06 -0.02
N LEU A 218 -6.66 -12.81 -0.47
CA LEU A 218 -6.39 -11.68 0.44
C LEU A 218 -7.54 -11.48 1.43
N LEU A 219 -8.79 -11.64 0.98
CA LEU A 219 -9.95 -11.58 1.87
C LEU A 219 -9.86 -12.63 2.98
N GLY A 220 -9.52 -13.87 2.65
CA GLY A 220 -9.29 -14.94 3.63
C GLY A 220 -8.17 -14.60 4.62
N MET A 221 -7.04 -14.07 4.13
CA MET A 221 -5.93 -13.63 4.99
C MET A 221 -6.34 -12.51 5.96
N MET A 222 -7.23 -11.61 5.55
CA MET A 222 -7.76 -10.56 6.43
C MET A 222 -8.66 -11.15 7.53
N GLN A 223 -9.48 -12.14 7.19
CA GLN A 223 -10.30 -12.86 8.16
C GLN A 223 -9.43 -13.64 9.17
N GLU A 224 -8.41 -14.34 8.70
CA GLU A 224 -7.44 -15.02 9.56
C GLU A 224 -6.66 -14.07 10.48
N ALA A 225 -6.49 -12.82 10.07
CA ALA A 225 -5.90 -11.77 10.90
C ALA A 225 -6.85 -11.17 11.96
N GLY A 226 -8.09 -11.69 12.06
CA GLY A 226 -9.09 -11.27 13.05
C GLY A 226 -9.98 -10.11 12.60
N LEU A 227 -10.10 -9.87 11.29
CA LEU A 227 -11.03 -8.89 10.75
C LEU A 227 -12.34 -9.58 10.37
N GLU A 228 -13.44 -8.90 10.61
CA GLU A 228 -14.79 -9.36 10.31
C GLU A 228 -15.46 -8.50 9.25
N ASN A 229 -16.60 -8.97 8.71
CA ASN A 229 -17.32 -8.28 7.64
C ASN A 229 -16.43 -7.90 6.45
N CYS A 230 -15.45 -8.77 6.13
CA CYS A 230 -14.51 -8.54 5.05
C CYS A 230 -15.21 -8.56 3.69
N ARG A 231 -14.92 -7.54 2.88
CA ARG A 231 -15.44 -7.39 1.51
C ARG A 231 -14.35 -6.81 0.62
N TYR A 232 -14.49 -6.97 -0.70
CA TYR A 232 -13.65 -6.27 -1.65
C TYR A 232 -14.47 -5.67 -2.80
N HIS A 233 -13.92 -4.61 -3.39
CA HIS A 233 -14.43 -3.95 -4.58
C HIS A 233 -13.37 -4.06 -5.68
N ASN A 234 -13.72 -4.64 -6.82
CA ASN A 234 -12.89 -4.64 -8.00
C ASN A 234 -12.91 -3.26 -8.66
N LEU A 235 -11.75 -2.71 -8.94
CA LEU A 235 -11.55 -1.45 -9.62
C LEU A 235 -10.86 -1.73 -10.97
N SER A 236 -11.20 -0.96 -12.00
CA SER A 236 -10.64 -1.13 -13.34
C SER A 236 -10.65 -2.59 -13.82
N GLY A 237 -11.81 -3.26 -13.72
CA GLY A 237 -11.96 -4.64 -14.15
C GLY A 237 -11.19 -5.68 -13.33
N GLY A 238 -10.83 -5.36 -12.09
CA GLY A 238 -10.09 -6.22 -11.17
C GLY A 238 -8.56 -6.06 -11.24
N ILE A 239 -8.02 -5.16 -12.07
CA ILE A 239 -6.59 -4.81 -12.08
C ILE A 239 -6.14 -4.35 -10.69
N VAL A 240 -7.02 -3.64 -9.99
CA VAL A 240 -6.87 -3.21 -8.60
C VAL A 240 -8.09 -3.65 -7.81
N ALA A 241 -7.92 -3.97 -6.54
CA ALA A 241 -9.01 -4.22 -5.62
C ALA A 241 -8.81 -3.43 -4.33
N LEU A 242 -9.92 -2.91 -3.80
CA LEU A 242 -9.99 -2.36 -2.46
C LEU A 242 -10.65 -3.39 -1.55
N HIS A 243 -9.90 -3.93 -0.59
CA HIS A 243 -10.41 -4.78 0.47
C HIS A 243 -10.70 -3.95 1.71
N ARG A 244 -11.77 -4.30 2.42
CA ARG A 244 -12.18 -3.70 3.69
C ARG A 244 -12.58 -4.78 4.67
N GLY A 245 -12.15 -4.66 5.92
CA GLY A 245 -12.57 -5.48 7.05
C GLY A 245 -12.62 -4.66 8.33
N TYR A 246 -13.39 -5.10 9.30
CA TYR A 246 -13.58 -4.42 10.58
C TYR A 246 -13.00 -5.25 11.72
N ARG A 247 -12.43 -4.58 12.72
CA ARG A 247 -12.18 -5.18 14.02
C ARG A 247 -13.42 -5.00 14.89
N LEU A 248 -14.12 -6.10 15.23
CA LEU A 248 -15.26 -6.12 16.15
C LEU A 248 -14.83 -6.44 17.58
#